data_1e9c0f3ffc231efe6d8fc874764ac696
#
_entry.id   1e9c0f3ffc231efe6d8fc874764ac696
#
_cell.length_a   1.000
_cell.length_b   1.000
_cell.length_c   1.000
_cell.angle_alpha   90.00
_cell.angle_beta   90.00
_cell.angle_gamma   90.00
#
_symmetry.space_group_name_H-M   'P 1'
#
loop_
_entity.id
_entity.type
_entity.pdbx_description
1 polymer ?
#
loop_
_entity_poly.entity_id
_entity_poly.type
_entity_poly.pdbx_seq_one_letter_code
_entity_poly.pdbx_strand_id
1 'polypeptide(L)'
;MAGEIHRITKETLEKLKAEWTELTTVGRTENARVIEAARLLGDLSENGDYHAAKDHQGKMEARIRQIDHVIRNHELVERDGNAGTVQYASIVQIVYEDDADDDFQEFFIGSIEEKPDEVLVASPTSPLGSALLEKAIGELVEYEAPSGILRVKIVGIR
;
A
#
# COMPACT_ATOMS: atom_id res chain seq x y z
N MET A 1 16.47 15.29 -6.99
CA MET A 1 15.91 14.72 -5.74
C MET A 1 15.93 13.21 -5.84
N ALA A 2 16.50 12.54 -4.85
CA ALA A 2 16.37 11.11 -4.75
C ALA A 2 14.89 10.80 -4.52
N GLY A 3 14.27 10.08 -5.43
CA GLY A 3 12.89 9.61 -5.27
C GLY A 3 12.79 8.68 -4.05
N GLU A 4 11.59 8.60 -3.48
CA GLU A 4 11.32 7.66 -2.40
C GLU A 4 11.62 6.24 -2.89
N ILE A 5 12.46 5.52 -2.15
CA ILE A 5 12.77 4.12 -2.43
C ILE A 5 11.70 3.26 -1.77
N HIS A 6 11.03 2.44 -2.58
CA HIS A 6 9.99 1.53 -2.11
C HIS A 6 10.60 0.18 -1.73
N ARG A 7 10.47 -0.19 -0.47
CA ARG A 7 10.89 -1.51 0.00
C ARG A 7 9.73 -2.49 -0.12
N ILE A 8 9.89 -3.45 -1.02
CA ILE A 8 8.86 -4.44 -1.37
C ILE A 8 9.45 -5.84 -1.43
N THR A 9 8.60 -6.84 -1.28
CA THR A 9 9.00 -8.24 -1.47
C THR A 9 9.07 -8.59 -2.96
N LYS A 10 9.80 -9.65 -3.28
CA LYS A 10 9.88 -10.15 -4.66
C LYS A 10 8.50 -10.52 -5.21
N GLU A 11 7.65 -11.12 -4.38
CA GLU A 11 6.28 -11.49 -4.77
C GLU A 11 5.47 -10.26 -5.19
N THR A 12 5.53 -9.19 -4.39
CA THR A 12 4.84 -7.93 -4.70
C THR A 12 5.39 -7.28 -5.97
N LEU A 13 6.72 -7.30 -6.17
CA LEU A 13 7.31 -6.81 -7.41
C LEU A 13 6.78 -7.54 -8.65
N GLU A 14 6.67 -8.86 -8.60
CA GLU A 14 6.13 -9.66 -9.71
C GLU A 14 4.64 -9.37 -9.96
N LYS A 15 3.85 -9.19 -8.90
CA LYS A 15 2.44 -8.76 -9.01
C LYS A 15 2.30 -7.39 -9.67
N LEU A 16 3.14 -6.42 -9.27
CA LEU A 16 3.14 -5.07 -9.85
C LEU A 16 3.54 -5.09 -11.33
N LYS A 17 4.55 -5.87 -11.71
CA LYS A 17 4.93 -6.04 -13.12
C LYS A 17 3.81 -6.65 -13.95
N ALA A 18 3.10 -7.64 -13.42
CA ALA A 18 1.96 -8.25 -14.11
C ALA A 18 0.80 -7.25 -14.26
N GLU A 19 0.47 -6.49 -13.22
CA GLU A 19 -0.55 -5.42 -13.26
C GLU A 19 -0.18 -4.34 -14.29
N TRP A 20 1.07 -3.90 -14.29
CA TRP A 20 1.57 -2.93 -15.26
C TRP A 20 1.40 -3.41 -16.70
N THR A 21 1.77 -4.66 -16.97
CA THR A 21 1.63 -5.27 -18.29
C THR A 21 0.17 -5.34 -18.71
N GLU A 22 -0.72 -5.77 -17.83
CA GLU A 22 -2.15 -5.85 -18.11
C GLU A 22 -2.75 -4.46 -18.39
N LEU A 23 -2.47 -3.48 -17.54
CA LEU A 23 -2.99 -2.12 -17.72
C LEU A 23 -2.48 -1.44 -19.01
N THR A 24 -1.21 -1.62 -19.35
CA THR A 24 -0.60 -0.99 -20.54
C THR A 24 -0.96 -1.68 -21.85
N THR A 25 -1.47 -2.89 -21.81
CA THR A 25 -1.91 -3.66 -22.99
C THR A 25 -3.43 -3.76 -23.05
N VAL A 26 -4.01 -4.72 -22.36
CA VAL A 26 -5.46 -4.99 -22.36
C VAL A 26 -6.24 -3.78 -21.83
N GLY A 27 -5.81 -3.19 -20.73
CA GLY A 27 -6.48 -2.05 -20.11
C GLY A 27 -6.61 -0.85 -21.04
N ARG A 28 -5.51 -0.44 -21.66
CA ARG A 28 -5.50 0.68 -22.62
C ARG A 28 -6.37 0.39 -23.85
N THR A 29 -6.27 -0.81 -24.40
CA THR A 29 -7.05 -1.22 -25.58
C THR A 29 -8.54 -1.22 -25.28
N GLU A 30 -8.94 -1.80 -24.16
CA GLU A 30 -10.35 -1.88 -23.76
C GLU A 30 -10.93 -0.49 -23.45
N ASN A 31 -10.16 0.33 -22.73
CA ASN A 31 -10.59 1.70 -22.43
C ASN A 31 -10.73 2.56 -23.68
N ALA A 32 -9.82 2.43 -24.65
CA ALA A 32 -9.92 3.12 -25.93
C ALA A 32 -11.20 2.73 -26.67
N ARG A 33 -11.56 1.45 -26.63
CA ARG A 33 -12.79 0.94 -27.25
C ARG A 33 -14.05 1.50 -26.56
N VAL A 34 -14.06 1.59 -25.23
CA VAL A 34 -15.16 2.16 -24.46
C VAL A 34 -15.32 3.65 -24.78
N ILE A 35 -14.22 4.40 -24.86
CA ILE A 35 -14.24 5.83 -25.22
C ILE A 35 -14.80 6.01 -26.65
N GLU A 36 -14.35 5.22 -27.62
CA GLU A 36 -14.83 5.29 -28.99
C GLU A 36 -16.33 4.99 -29.09
N ALA A 37 -16.80 3.94 -28.41
CA ALA A 37 -18.21 3.61 -28.33
C ALA A 37 -19.05 4.76 -27.73
N ALA A 38 -18.55 5.39 -26.67
CA ALA A 38 -19.23 6.52 -26.03
C ALA A 38 -19.31 7.76 -26.94
N ARG A 39 -18.27 8.04 -27.72
CA ARG A 39 -18.26 9.14 -28.70
C ARG A 39 -19.36 8.99 -29.73
N LEU A 40 -19.68 7.79 -30.16
CA LEU A 40 -20.70 7.50 -31.15
C LEU A 40 -22.12 7.77 -30.65
N LEU A 41 -22.32 7.92 -29.34
CA LEU A 41 -23.62 8.17 -28.73
C LEU A 41 -24.06 9.63 -28.80
N GLY A 42 -23.22 10.60 -29.19
CA GLY A 42 -23.59 11.98 -29.43
C GLY A 42 -22.73 13.03 -28.74
N ASP A 43 -23.35 14.12 -28.30
CA ASP A 43 -22.69 15.33 -27.79
C ASP A 43 -21.76 14.99 -26.58
N LEU A 44 -20.48 15.31 -26.70
CA LEU A 44 -19.47 15.04 -25.70
C LEU A 44 -19.66 15.86 -24.40
N SER A 45 -20.25 17.04 -24.50
CA SER A 45 -20.44 17.91 -23.33
C SER A 45 -21.50 17.40 -22.35
N GLU A 46 -22.45 16.60 -22.80
CA GLU A 46 -23.57 16.04 -22.04
C GLU A 46 -23.54 14.50 -21.98
N ASN A 47 -22.47 13.88 -22.50
CA ASN A 47 -22.36 12.43 -22.59
C ASN A 47 -21.70 11.84 -21.29
N GLY A 48 -22.55 11.34 -20.40
CA GLY A 48 -22.10 10.74 -19.14
C GLY A 48 -21.19 9.52 -19.32
N ASP A 49 -21.47 8.68 -20.33
CA ASP A 49 -20.64 7.50 -20.63
C ASP A 49 -19.24 7.90 -21.10
N TYR A 50 -19.14 8.93 -21.92
CA TYR A 50 -17.86 9.48 -22.35
C TYR A 50 -17.05 10.04 -21.17
N HIS A 51 -17.68 10.84 -20.30
CA HIS A 51 -17.01 11.40 -19.12
C HIS A 51 -16.57 10.32 -18.14
N ALA A 52 -17.38 9.29 -17.91
CA ALA A 52 -17.02 8.15 -17.08
C ALA A 52 -15.83 7.37 -17.66
N ALA A 53 -15.80 7.15 -18.98
CA ALA A 53 -14.71 6.46 -19.66
C ALA A 53 -13.40 7.27 -19.61
N LYS A 54 -13.47 8.59 -19.73
CA LYS A 54 -12.31 9.49 -19.59
C LYS A 54 -11.80 9.54 -18.15
N ASP A 55 -12.68 9.55 -17.16
CA ASP A 55 -12.29 9.46 -15.74
C ASP A 55 -11.58 8.15 -15.44
N HIS A 56 -12.13 7.04 -15.94
CA HIS A 56 -11.49 5.73 -15.83
C HIS A 56 -10.10 5.70 -16.47
N GLN A 57 -9.93 6.30 -17.65
CA GLN A 57 -8.65 6.43 -18.32
C GLN A 57 -7.64 7.19 -17.44
N GLY A 58 -8.06 8.30 -16.85
CA GLY A 58 -7.21 9.11 -15.96
C GLY A 58 -6.72 8.32 -14.75
N LYS A 59 -7.59 7.57 -14.10
CA LYS A 59 -7.27 6.70 -12.96
C LYS A 59 -6.33 5.56 -13.35
N MET A 60 -6.58 4.92 -14.48
CA MET A 60 -5.72 3.86 -15.02
C MET A 60 -4.32 4.37 -15.34
N GLU A 61 -4.19 5.50 -16.03
CA GLU A 61 -2.90 6.09 -16.34
C GLU A 61 -2.15 6.57 -15.09
N ALA A 62 -2.86 7.07 -14.07
CA ALA A 62 -2.26 7.41 -12.78
C ALA A 62 -1.71 6.14 -12.09
N ARG A 63 -2.47 5.03 -12.11
CA ARG A 63 -2.00 3.75 -11.56
C ARG A 63 -0.78 3.22 -12.31
N ILE A 64 -0.75 3.30 -13.63
CA ILE A 64 0.40 2.90 -14.46
C ILE A 64 1.65 3.70 -14.05
N ARG A 65 1.54 5.01 -13.90
CA ARG A 65 2.67 5.85 -13.45
C ARG A 65 3.15 5.50 -12.05
N GLN A 66 2.22 5.23 -11.14
CA GLN A 66 2.54 4.80 -9.78
C GLN A 66 3.34 3.49 -9.77
N ILE A 67 2.85 2.49 -10.51
CA ILE A 67 3.54 1.19 -10.61
C ILE A 67 4.92 1.36 -11.26
N ASP A 68 5.01 2.11 -12.35
CA ASP A 68 6.28 2.38 -13.02
C ASP A 68 7.29 3.04 -12.07
N HIS A 69 6.83 3.99 -11.25
CA HIS A 69 7.68 4.63 -10.24
C HIS A 69 8.20 3.62 -9.21
N VAL A 70 7.34 2.75 -8.69
CA VAL A 70 7.74 1.71 -7.73
C VAL A 70 8.72 0.73 -8.36
N ILE A 71 8.46 0.27 -9.59
CA ILE A 71 9.35 -0.66 -10.30
C ILE A 71 10.74 -0.06 -10.51
N ARG A 72 10.83 1.22 -10.83
CA ARG A 72 12.11 1.91 -11.06
C ARG A 72 12.87 2.28 -9.78
N ASN A 73 12.17 2.41 -8.66
CA ASN A 73 12.72 2.93 -7.41
C ASN A 73 12.44 1.98 -6.25
N HIS A 74 12.75 0.68 -6.41
CA HIS A 74 12.52 -0.30 -5.37
C HIS A 74 13.81 -0.90 -4.83
N GLU A 75 13.73 -1.37 -3.60
CA GLU A 75 14.65 -2.33 -2.98
C GLU A 75 13.87 -3.56 -2.57
N LEU A 76 14.44 -4.74 -2.85
CA LEU A 76 13.84 -5.98 -2.39
C LEU A 76 14.14 -6.19 -0.92
N VAL A 77 13.11 -6.53 -0.15
CA VAL A 77 13.22 -6.91 1.25
C VAL A 77 12.81 -8.37 1.41
N GLU A 78 13.58 -9.09 2.23
CA GLU A 78 13.23 -10.43 2.67
C GLU A 78 12.83 -10.38 4.14
N ARG A 79 11.81 -11.14 4.48
CA ARG A 79 11.36 -11.27 5.85
C ARG A 79 12.21 -12.33 6.57
N ASP A 80 12.90 -11.93 7.64
CA ASP A 80 13.54 -12.87 8.55
C ASP A 80 12.54 -13.28 9.65
N GLY A 81 11.92 -14.44 9.49
CA GLY A 81 10.94 -14.96 10.46
C GLY A 81 11.49 -15.25 11.86
N ASN A 82 12.79 -15.15 12.06
CA ASN A 82 13.48 -15.44 13.34
C ASN A 82 14.00 -14.19 14.05
N ALA A 83 13.81 -13.02 13.50
CA ALA A 83 14.40 -11.77 14.03
C ALA A 83 13.68 -11.34 15.28
N GLY A 84 13.08 -11.77 16.12
CA GLY A 84 12.51 -11.37 17.42
C GLY A 84 12.12 -9.89 17.58
N THR A 85 12.35 -9.09 16.54
CA THR A 85 12.04 -7.66 16.47
C THR A 85 11.24 -7.34 15.21
N VAL A 86 10.53 -6.20 15.24
CA VAL A 86 9.77 -5.72 14.10
C VAL A 86 10.70 -5.29 12.97
N GLN A 87 10.48 -5.83 11.79
CA GLN A 87 11.23 -5.53 10.56
C GLN A 87 10.28 -5.10 9.43
N TYR A 88 10.86 -4.68 8.30
CA TYR A 88 10.08 -4.53 7.06
C TYR A 88 9.39 -5.86 6.73
N ALA A 89 8.14 -5.78 6.30
CA ALA A 89 7.27 -6.91 6.01
C ALA A 89 6.83 -7.75 7.22
N SER A 90 7.07 -7.29 8.44
CA SER A 90 6.48 -7.88 9.65
C SER A 90 5.02 -7.52 9.79
N ILE A 91 4.23 -8.45 10.32
CA ILE A 91 2.90 -8.15 10.85
C ILE A 91 3.00 -8.05 12.37
N VAL A 92 2.64 -6.90 12.92
CA VAL A 92 2.76 -6.58 14.34
C VAL A 92 1.38 -6.52 14.96
N GLN A 93 1.20 -7.22 16.04
CA GLN A 93 0.01 -7.12 16.87
C GLN A 93 0.28 -6.14 18.00
N ILE A 94 -0.52 -5.07 18.06
CA ILE A 94 -0.42 -4.04 19.09
C ILE A 94 -1.74 -3.89 19.85
N VAL A 95 -1.63 -3.53 21.11
CA VAL A 95 -2.76 -3.10 21.95
C VAL A 95 -2.51 -1.68 22.45
N TYR A 96 -3.54 -0.87 22.52
CA TYR A 96 -3.46 0.43 23.15
C TYR A 96 -3.43 0.31 24.67
N GLU A 97 -2.87 1.31 25.34
CA GLU A 97 -2.58 1.29 26.78
C GLU A 97 -3.79 0.91 27.66
N ASP A 98 -4.98 1.31 27.24
CA ASP A 98 -6.23 1.06 27.99
C ASP A 98 -7.02 -0.18 27.54
N ASP A 99 -6.51 -0.90 26.54
CA ASP A 99 -7.19 -2.07 25.97
C ASP A 99 -6.67 -3.39 26.59
N ALA A 100 -7.48 -4.43 26.53
CA ALA A 100 -7.05 -5.77 26.96
C ALA A 100 -6.08 -6.40 25.93
N ASP A 101 -5.16 -7.24 26.39
CA ASP A 101 -4.13 -7.88 25.55
C ASP A 101 -4.71 -8.74 24.41
N ASP A 102 -5.96 -9.17 24.50
CA ASP A 102 -6.67 -9.91 23.46
C ASP A 102 -7.42 -9.02 22.45
N ASP A 103 -7.51 -7.71 22.71
CA ASP A 103 -8.10 -6.72 21.80
C ASP A 103 -7.00 -6.04 20.95
N PHE A 104 -6.21 -6.83 20.29
CA PHE A 104 -5.10 -6.36 19.46
C PHE A 104 -5.54 -5.95 18.05
N GLN A 105 -4.79 -5.02 17.49
CA GLN A 105 -4.85 -4.66 16.07
C GLN A 105 -3.61 -5.14 15.35
N GLU A 106 -3.76 -5.61 14.11
CA GLU A 106 -2.64 -6.04 13.28
C GLU A 106 -2.24 -4.98 12.27
N PHE A 107 -0.95 -4.70 12.21
CA PHE A 107 -0.36 -3.79 11.24
C PHE A 107 0.77 -4.48 10.47
N PHE A 108 0.68 -4.40 9.15
CA PHE A 108 1.79 -4.75 8.27
C PHE A 108 2.74 -3.56 8.17
N ILE A 109 4.01 -3.76 8.49
CA ILE A 109 5.03 -2.70 8.44
C ILE A 109 5.73 -2.75 7.08
N GLY A 110 5.32 -1.87 6.18
CA GLY A 110 5.88 -1.89 4.83
C GLY A 110 5.12 -1.00 3.86
N SER A 111 5.35 -1.25 2.58
CA SER A 111 4.67 -0.54 1.51
C SER A 111 3.18 -0.93 1.42
N ILE A 112 2.33 0.06 1.13
CA ILE A 112 0.91 -0.19 0.82
C ILE A 112 0.75 -1.10 -0.41
N GLU A 113 1.76 -1.18 -1.27
CA GLU A 113 1.75 -2.06 -2.45
C GLU A 113 1.79 -3.56 -2.08
N GLU A 114 2.21 -3.90 -0.88
CA GLU A 114 2.13 -5.28 -0.37
C GLU A 114 0.69 -5.77 -0.19
N LYS A 115 -0.23 -4.88 0.14
CA LYS A 115 -1.67 -5.13 0.27
C LYS A 115 -2.01 -6.44 0.98
N PRO A 116 -1.53 -6.64 2.21
CA PRO A 116 -1.85 -7.85 2.94
C PRO A 116 -3.36 -7.92 3.20
N ASP A 117 -3.92 -9.12 3.11
CA ASP A 117 -5.35 -9.33 3.35
C ASP A 117 -5.68 -9.08 4.83
N GLU A 118 -6.76 -8.34 5.08
CA GLU A 118 -7.36 -8.10 6.40
C GLU A 118 -6.44 -7.43 7.44
N VAL A 119 -5.33 -6.87 7.03
CA VAL A 119 -4.36 -6.21 7.92
C VAL A 119 -4.18 -4.76 7.49
N LEU A 120 -4.09 -3.85 8.45
CA LEU A 120 -3.79 -2.45 8.20
C LEU A 120 -2.31 -2.30 7.82
N VAL A 121 -2.01 -1.33 6.97
CA VAL A 121 -0.62 -1.03 6.58
C VAL A 121 -0.12 0.18 7.35
N ALA A 122 1.03 0.05 8.00
CA ALA A 122 1.78 1.16 8.55
C ALA A 122 3.09 1.33 7.77
N SER A 123 3.23 2.46 7.09
CA SER A 123 4.50 2.77 6.41
C SER A 123 5.64 2.83 7.42
N PRO A 124 6.83 2.32 7.09
CA PRO A 124 8.02 2.46 7.94
C PRO A 124 8.41 3.91 8.25
N THR A 125 7.98 4.85 7.41
CA THR A 125 8.21 6.29 7.60
C THR A 125 7.08 7.00 8.34
N SER A 126 5.94 6.33 8.57
CA SER A 126 4.85 6.87 9.39
C SER A 126 5.23 6.93 10.87
N PRO A 127 4.58 7.79 11.68
CA PRO A 127 4.86 7.85 13.12
C PRO A 127 4.75 6.49 13.81
N LEU A 128 3.68 5.73 13.57
CA LEU A 128 3.50 4.41 14.13
C LEU A 128 4.53 3.41 13.60
N GLY A 129 4.70 3.30 12.28
CA GLY A 129 5.62 2.35 11.66
C GLY A 129 7.07 2.58 12.09
N SER A 130 7.53 3.83 12.11
CA SER A 130 8.89 4.16 12.55
C SER A 130 9.11 3.89 14.04
N ALA A 131 8.09 4.08 14.87
CA ALA A 131 8.17 3.79 16.31
C ALA A 131 8.22 2.29 16.60
N LEU A 132 7.54 1.47 15.78
CA LEU A 132 7.50 0.01 15.95
C LEU A 132 8.76 -0.71 15.44
N LEU A 133 9.44 -0.15 14.44
CA LEU A 133 10.64 -0.79 13.86
C LEU A 133 11.70 -1.09 14.92
N GLU A 134 12.30 -2.28 14.81
CA GLU A 134 13.35 -2.78 15.69
C GLU A 134 12.91 -3.03 17.16
N LYS A 135 11.61 -2.90 17.45
CA LYS A 135 11.06 -3.20 18.77
C LYS A 135 10.70 -4.67 18.91
N ALA A 136 10.74 -5.18 20.13
CA ALA A 136 10.44 -6.57 20.45
C ALA A 136 9.07 -6.75 21.11
N ILE A 137 8.58 -7.99 21.15
CA ILE A 137 7.37 -8.34 21.89
C ILE A 137 7.50 -7.94 23.36
N GLY A 138 6.48 -7.31 23.89
CA GLY A 138 6.42 -6.83 25.27
C GLY A 138 6.87 -5.38 25.46
N GLU A 139 7.49 -4.76 24.46
CA GLU A 139 7.88 -3.36 24.55
C GLU A 139 6.67 -2.42 24.44
N LEU A 140 6.70 -1.37 25.24
CA LEU A 140 5.81 -0.22 25.16
C LEU A 140 6.42 0.80 24.21
N VAL A 141 5.62 1.28 23.26
CA VAL A 141 6.05 2.21 22.22
C VAL A 141 5.14 3.43 22.23
N GLU A 142 5.75 4.62 22.20
CA GLU A 142 5.03 5.87 22.04
C GLU A 142 5.17 6.39 20.61
N TYR A 143 4.09 6.94 20.06
CA TYR A 143 4.13 7.63 18.78
C TYR A 143 3.18 8.81 18.77
N GLU A 144 3.49 9.78 17.90
CA GLU A 144 2.68 10.99 17.74
C GLU A 144 1.60 10.76 16.67
N ALA A 145 0.34 10.75 17.11
CA ALA A 145 -0.84 10.70 16.25
C ALA A 145 -1.47 12.10 16.14
N PRO A 146 -2.34 12.35 15.15
CA PRO A 146 -3.04 13.64 15.03
C PRO A 146 -3.82 14.04 16.29
N SER A 147 -4.27 13.07 17.08
CA SER A 147 -4.99 13.27 18.35
C SER A 147 -4.08 13.48 19.57
N GLY A 148 -2.76 13.34 19.41
CA GLY A 148 -1.78 13.45 20.49
C GLY A 148 -0.85 12.24 20.56
N ILE A 149 -0.11 12.13 21.68
CA ILE A 149 0.80 10.99 21.90
C ILE A 149 -0.01 9.76 22.32
N LEU A 150 0.15 8.67 21.59
CA LEU A 150 -0.46 7.38 21.90
C LEU A 150 0.61 6.37 22.32
N ARG A 151 0.22 5.46 23.20
CA ARG A 151 1.08 4.37 23.68
C ARG A 151 0.47 3.04 23.29
N VAL A 152 1.31 2.17 22.78
CA VAL A 152 0.93 0.82 22.38
C VAL A 152 1.94 -0.19 22.91
N LYS A 153 1.45 -1.39 23.18
CA LYS A 153 2.29 -2.53 23.56
C LYS A 153 2.31 -3.53 22.43
N ILE A 154 3.48 -4.04 22.09
CA ILE A 154 3.63 -5.09 21.10
C ILE A 154 3.33 -6.43 21.78
N VAL A 155 2.30 -7.12 21.31
CA VAL A 155 1.87 -8.41 21.87
C VAL A 155 2.19 -9.59 20.94
N GLY A 156 2.50 -9.33 19.68
CA GLY A 156 2.91 -10.37 18.74
C GLY A 156 3.62 -9.81 17.51
N ILE A 157 4.48 -10.61 16.93
CA ILE A 157 5.20 -10.33 15.68
C ILE A 157 5.18 -11.60 14.82
N ARG A 158 4.76 -11.48 13.55
CA ARG A 158 4.79 -12.58 12.57
C ARG A 158 5.18 -12.14 11.16
#